data_bbd4d8a84ea36610b89c7c8db45b94ea
#
_entry.id   bbd4d8a84ea36610b89c7c8db45b94ea
#
_cell.length_a   1.000
_cell.length_b   1.000
_cell.length_c   1.000
_cell.angle_alpha   90.00
_cell.angle_beta   90.00
_cell.angle_gamma   90.00
#
_symmetry.space_group_name_H-M   'P 1'
#
loop_
_entity.id
_entity.type
_entity.pdbx_description
1 polymer ?
#
loop_
_entity_poly.entity_id
_entity_poly.type
_entity_poly.pdbx_seq_one_letter_code
_entity_poly.pdbx_strand_id
1 'polypeptide(L)'
;PPEDDDIWPRIRIIQSQEEERSRLARELEDGVGQLLANAVFELASCRYLLDTENPSVADGLTALQTELEQGLTDVRQLVADLDPPSILGHFGLVAGLRRYLERYEARTGMQLTIDVRAITERLPATVEVAIFRIIQEALENVRLHAQASRVEVDIYEEDECLVFSVTDDGVGLRPGNVGSRGRSLGLVSMHDRAELLQGKLRLRSDAEQGTQLILSIPYPIS
;
A
#
# COMPACT_ATOMS: atom_id res chain seq x y z
N PRO A 1 -20.15 1.24 -27.96
CA PRO A 1 -19.91 1.96 -26.73
C PRO A 1 -20.31 1.06 -25.57
N PRO A 2 -19.45 0.82 -24.56
CA PRO A 2 -19.91 0.13 -23.35
C PRO A 2 -20.96 1.04 -22.69
N GLU A 3 -22.05 0.43 -22.29
CA GLU A 3 -23.20 1.10 -21.72
C GLU A 3 -22.79 1.78 -20.40
N ASP A 4 -23.03 3.08 -20.29
CA ASP A 4 -22.81 3.91 -19.08
C ASP A 4 -23.50 3.36 -17.81
N ASP A 5 -24.44 2.43 -17.96
CA ASP A 5 -25.21 1.82 -16.86
C ASP A 5 -24.39 0.89 -15.95
N ASP A 6 -23.24 0.39 -16.39
CA ASP A 6 -22.43 -0.59 -15.63
C ASP A 6 -21.29 0.06 -14.80
N ILE A 7 -20.97 1.34 -15.05
CA ILE A 7 -19.88 2.07 -14.37
C ILE A 7 -20.33 2.52 -12.97
N TRP A 8 -21.53 3.03 -12.82
CA TRP A 8 -22.04 3.55 -11.53
C TRP A 8 -22.13 2.52 -10.40
N PRO A 9 -22.55 1.26 -10.64
CA PRO A 9 -22.49 0.22 -9.60
C PRO A 9 -21.07 -0.08 -9.15
N ARG A 10 -20.09 -0.11 -10.06
CA ARG A 10 -18.67 -0.38 -9.75
C ARG A 10 -18.05 0.74 -8.92
N ILE A 11 -18.34 2.00 -9.26
CA ILE A 11 -17.90 3.17 -8.48
C ILE A 11 -18.40 3.07 -7.05
N ARG A 12 -19.68 2.75 -6.84
CA ARG A 12 -20.26 2.61 -5.51
C ARG A 12 -19.61 1.48 -4.71
N ILE A 13 -19.31 0.36 -5.36
CA ILE A 13 -18.61 -0.76 -4.70
C ILE A 13 -17.22 -0.34 -4.24
N ILE A 14 -16.46 0.34 -5.10
CA ILE A 14 -15.10 0.81 -4.75
C ILE A 14 -15.16 1.83 -3.62
N GLN A 15 -16.08 2.80 -3.66
CA GLN A 15 -16.29 3.77 -2.59
C GLN A 15 -16.68 3.11 -1.28
N SER A 16 -17.63 2.17 -1.31
CA SER A 16 -18.06 1.42 -0.13
C SER A 16 -16.94 0.58 0.47
N GLN A 17 -16.08 -0.02 -0.37
CA GLN A 17 -14.90 -0.75 0.10
C GLN A 17 -13.87 0.18 0.76
N GLU A 18 -13.69 1.37 0.22
CA GLU A 18 -12.73 2.33 0.78
C GLU A 18 -13.25 2.91 2.11
N GLU A 19 -14.56 3.21 2.19
CA GLU A 19 -15.21 3.63 3.45
C GLU A 19 -15.11 2.55 4.53
N GLU A 20 -15.33 1.28 4.16
CA GLU A 20 -15.21 0.14 5.07
C GLU A 20 -13.76 -0.05 5.54
N ARG A 21 -12.78 0.07 4.65
CA ARG A 21 -11.35 0.02 5.01
C ARG A 21 -10.98 1.13 6.00
N SER A 22 -11.41 2.36 5.73
CA SER A 22 -11.18 3.50 6.62
C SER A 22 -11.87 3.34 7.98
N ARG A 23 -13.04 2.67 8.00
CA ARG A 23 -13.74 2.34 9.24
C ARG A 23 -12.96 1.30 10.05
N LEU A 24 -12.54 0.21 9.40
CA LEU A 24 -11.75 -0.85 10.04
C LEU A 24 -10.40 -0.34 10.56
N ALA A 25 -9.75 0.55 9.83
CA ALA A 25 -8.52 1.18 10.26
C ALA A 25 -8.70 1.93 11.58
N ARG A 26 -9.75 2.76 11.68
CA ARG A 26 -10.07 3.49 12.93
C ARG A 26 -10.42 2.55 14.08
N GLU A 27 -11.22 1.51 13.84
CA GLU A 27 -11.56 0.52 14.86
C GLU A 27 -10.33 -0.24 15.38
N LEU A 28 -9.35 -0.54 14.49
CA LEU A 28 -8.09 -1.16 14.89
C LEU A 28 -7.20 -0.21 15.68
N GLU A 29 -7.09 1.06 15.25
CA GLU A 29 -6.29 2.07 15.94
C GLU A 29 -6.85 2.37 17.32
N ASP A 30 -8.16 2.64 17.41
CA ASP A 30 -8.83 3.01 18.66
C ASP A 30 -8.98 1.80 19.62
N GLY A 31 -9.13 0.60 19.09
CA GLY A 31 -9.26 -0.63 19.88
C GLY A 31 -7.92 -1.27 20.22
N VAL A 32 -7.37 -2.01 19.27
CA VAL A 32 -6.19 -2.85 19.50
C VAL A 32 -4.93 -2.01 19.67
N GLY A 33 -4.76 -0.95 18.87
CA GLY A 33 -3.60 -0.06 18.94
C GLY A 33 -3.50 0.61 20.31
N GLN A 34 -4.61 1.16 20.80
CA GLN A 34 -4.67 1.82 22.12
C GLN A 34 -4.46 0.84 23.27
N LEU A 35 -5.02 -0.38 23.17
CA LEU A 35 -4.84 -1.43 24.19
C LEU A 35 -3.37 -1.83 24.30
N LEU A 36 -2.69 -2.06 23.19
CA LEU A 36 -1.26 -2.38 23.19
C LEU A 36 -0.40 -1.23 23.70
N ALA A 37 -0.70 0.02 23.31
CA ALA A 37 0.01 1.19 23.79
C ALA A 37 -0.10 1.34 25.32
N ASN A 38 -1.30 1.11 25.88
CA ASN A 38 -1.52 1.12 27.33
C ASN A 38 -0.75 -0.01 28.02
N ALA A 39 -0.74 -1.23 27.45
CA ALA A 39 -0.01 -2.35 28.00
C ALA A 39 1.52 -2.12 28.01
N VAL A 40 2.08 -1.53 26.94
CA VAL A 40 3.50 -1.11 26.91
C VAL A 40 3.79 -0.10 28.04
N PHE A 41 2.92 0.90 28.22
CA PHE A 41 3.09 1.92 29.24
C PHE A 41 3.01 1.33 30.68
N GLU A 42 2.01 0.48 30.94
CA GLU A 42 1.86 -0.19 32.24
C GLU A 42 3.05 -1.09 32.55
N LEU A 43 3.53 -1.84 31.56
CA LEU A 43 4.70 -2.71 31.72
C LEU A 43 5.96 -1.91 32.01
N ALA A 44 6.19 -0.81 31.29
CA ALA A 44 7.31 0.10 31.55
C ALA A 44 7.25 0.68 32.98
N SER A 45 6.05 1.04 33.44
CA SER A 45 5.81 1.55 34.81
C SER A 45 6.09 0.46 35.86
N CYS A 46 5.61 -0.76 35.65
CA CYS A 46 5.90 -1.90 36.52
C CYS A 46 7.40 -2.15 36.64
N ARG A 47 8.10 -2.14 35.49
CA ARG A 47 9.57 -2.35 35.46
C ARG A 47 10.32 -1.26 36.23
N TYR A 48 9.87 -0.02 36.15
CA TYR A 48 10.46 1.10 36.92
C TYR A 48 10.25 0.98 38.44
N LEU A 49 9.09 0.44 38.85
CA LEU A 49 8.74 0.26 40.26
C LEU A 49 9.31 -1.01 40.88
N LEU A 50 9.63 -2.00 40.08
CA LEU A 50 10.24 -3.25 40.55
C LEU A 50 11.75 -3.01 40.77
N ASP A 51 12.13 -2.84 42.00
CA ASP A 51 13.53 -2.93 42.43
C ASP A 51 13.94 -4.42 42.49
N THR A 52 14.18 -4.99 41.28
CA THR A 52 14.38 -6.43 41.13
C THR A 52 15.85 -6.78 41.28
N GLU A 53 16.22 -7.38 42.37
CA GLU A 53 17.50 -8.14 42.52
C GLU A 53 17.51 -9.45 41.67
N ASN A 54 16.40 -9.77 40.98
CA ASN A 54 16.30 -11.00 40.19
C ASN A 54 16.41 -10.69 38.66
N PRO A 55 17.57 -10.97 38.05
CA PRO A 55 17.79 -10.70 36.61
C PRO A 55 16.76 -11.37 35.71
N SER A 56 16.32 -12.60 36.02
CA SER A 56 15.37 -13.35 35.21
C SER A 56 14.00 -12.66 35.07
N VAL A 57 13.56 -11.94 36.12
CA VAL A 57 12.30 -11.18 36.07
C VAL A 57 12.46 -9.93 35.20
N ALA A 58 13.58 -9.23 35.35
CA ALA A 58 13.90 -8.06 34.53
C ALA A 58 14.02 -8.41 33.04
N ASP A 59 14.67 -9.52 32.73
CA ASP A 59 14.81 -10.03 31.37
C ASP A 59 13.44 -10.44 30.78
N GLY A 60 12.61 -11.13 31.56
CA GLY A 60 11.25 -11.52 31.16
C GLY A 60 10.35 -10.30 30.86
N LEU A 61 10.40 -9.27 31.71
CA LEU A 61 9.63 -8.02 31.47
C LEU A 61 10.15 -7.28 30.25
N THR A 62 11.45 -7.27 30.01
CA THR A 62 12.05 -6.64 28.82
C THR A 62 11.64 -7.38 27.54
N ALA A 63 11.64 -8.71 27.55
CA ALA A 63 11.19 -9.53 26.42
C ALA A 63 9.70 -9.25 26.09
N LEU A 64 8.84 -9.23 27.12
CA LEU A 64 7.42 -8.95 26.95
C LEU A 64 7.17 -7.52 26.44
N GLN A 65 7.93 -6.54 26.93
CA GLN A 65 7.83 -5.16 26.43
C GLN A 65 8.20 -5.09 24.95
N THR A 66 9.27 -5.75 24.53
CA THR A 66 9.71 -5.79 23.14
C THR A 66 8.66 -6.45 22.24
N GLU A 67 8.02 -7.52 22.69
CA GLU A 67 6.96 -8.21 21.95
C GLU A 67 5.72 -7.32 21.80
N LEU A 68 5.31 -6.62 22.83
CA LEU A 68 4.19 -5.67 22.76
C LEU A 68 4.49 -4.46 21.85
N GLU A 69 5.70 -3.92 21.90
CA GLU A 69 6.15 -2.83 21.01
C GLU A 69 6.15 -3.27 19.55
N GLN A 70 6.57 -4.51 19.29
CA GLN A 70 6.48 -5.08 17.94
C GLN A 70 5.02 -5.24 17.50
N GLY A 71 4.15 -5.81 18.33
CA GLY A 71 2.73 -5.95 18.04
C GLY A 71 2.03 -4.60 17.77
N LEU A 72 2.37 -3.56 18.53
CA LEU A 72 1.88 -2.20 18.30
C LEU A 72 2.35 -1.64 16.94
N THR A 73 3.59 -1.93 16.57
CA THR A 73 4.14 -1.53 15.27
C THR A 73 3.40 -2.23 14.13
N ASP A 74 3.13 -3.53 14.28
CA ASP A 74 2.41 -4.32 13.29
C ASP A 74 0.96 -3.84 13.11
N VAL A 75 0.26 -3.52 14.21
CA VAL A 75 -1.09 -2.95 14.15
C VAL A 75 -1.09 -1.60 13.45
N ARG A 76 -0.16 -0.70 13.79
CA ARG A 76 -0.04 0.60 13.13
C ARG A 76 0.25 0.47 11.63
N GLN A 77 1.00 -0.56 11.26
CA GLN A 77 1.25 -0.85 9.85
C GLN A 77 -0.04 -1.30 9.14
N LEU A 78 -0.81 -2.21 9.74
CA LEU A 78 -2.11 -2.65 9.21
C LEU A 78 -3.08 -1.48 9.04
N VAL A 79 -3.14 -0.58 10.02
CA VAL A 79 -3.95 0.64 9.93
C VAL A 79 -3.52 1.51 8.75
N ALA A 80 -2.21 1.73 8.56
CA ALA A 80 -1.70 2.52 7.45
C ALA A 80 -1.96 1.89 6.07
N ASP A 81 -1.96 0.55 5.99
CA ASP A 81 -2.28 -0.18 4.76
C ASP A 81 -3.80 -0.13 4.45
N LEU A 82 -4.63 -0.05 5.48
CA LEU A 82 -6.09 0.04 5.35
C LEU A 82 -6.58 1.45 5.00
N ASP A 83 -5.93 2.52 5.49
CA ASP A 83 -6.39 3.91 5.33
C ASP A 83 -5.34 4.85 4.70
N PRO A 84 -5.07 4.72 3.38
CA PRO A 84 -4.22 5.66 2.64
C PRO A 84 -4.70 7.12 2.73
N PRO A 85 -6.02 7.44 2.75
CA PRO A 85 -6.48 8.81 2.86
C PRO A 85 -5.86 9.58 4.02
N SER A 86 -5.60 8.94 5.17
CA SER A 86 -4.96 9.58 6.32
C SER A 86 -3.52 10.04 6.02
N ILE A 87 -2.80 9.28 5.21
CA ILE A 87 -1.41 9.59 4.81
C ILE A 87 -1.40 10.63 3.70
N LEU A 88 -2.24 10.44 2.67
CA LEU A 88 -2.30 11.29 1.50
C LEU A 88 -2.85 12.68 1.83
N GLY A 89 -3.84 12.75 2.73
CA GLY A 89 -4.49 14.00 3.12
C GLY A 89 -3.52 15.08 3.59
N HIS A 90 -2.49 14.71 4.32
CA HIS A 90 -1.50 15.64 4.88
C HIS A 90 -0.33 15.93 3.93
N PHE A 91 0.15 14.94 3.19
CA PHE A 91 1.43 15.01 2.48
C PHE A 91 1.31 14.94 0.95
N GLY A 92 0.19 14.50 0.41
CA GLY A 92 -0.03 14.27 -1.01
C GLY A 92 0.53 12.94 -1.52
N LEU A 93 0.24 12.65 -2.79
CA LEU A 93 0.54 11.35 -3.40
C LEU A 93 2.03 11.00 -3.37
N VAL A 94 2.90 11.90 -3.83
CA VAL A 94 4.35 11.61 -3.96
C VAL A 94 4.99 11.32 -2.60
N ALA A 95 4.72 12.17 -1.60
CA ALA A 95 5.27 11.97 -0.25
C ALA A 95 4.66 10.73 0.43
N GLY A 96 3.37 10.49 0.22
CA GLY A 96 2.70 9.27 0.68
C GLY A 96 3.31 8.00 0.08
N LEU A 97 3.56 8.00 -1.24
CA LEU A 97 4.21 6.88 -1.92
C LEU A 97 5.64 6.66 -1.43
N ARG A 98 6.47 7.71 -1.31
CA ARG A 98 7.84 7.57 -0.76
C ARG A 98 7.82 6.90 0.61
N ARG A 99 6.97 7.37 1.51
CA ARG A 99 6.85 6.81 2.86
C ARG A 99 6.33 5.36 2.85
N TYR A 100 5.43 5.04 1.94
CA TYR A 100 4.94 3.67 1.77
C TYR A 100 6.04 2.74 1.27
N LEU A 101 6.80 3.17 0.24
CA LEU A 101 7.90 2.41 -0.34
C LEU A 101 9.03 2.15 0.67
N GLU A 102 9.45 3.16 1.45
CA GLU A 102 10.45 3.01 2.52
C GLU A 102 10.04 1.91 3.53
N ARG A 103 8.77 1.91 3.94
CA ARG A 103 8.25 0.87 4.85
C ARG A 103 8.17 -0.50 4.19
N TYR A 104 7.77 -0.52 2.93
CA TYR A 104 7.67 -1.75 2.15
C TYR A 104 9.05 -2.39 1.97
N GLU A 105 10.09 -1.60 1.65
CA GLU A 105 11.48 -2.02 1.58
C GLU A 105 11.98 -2.61 2.91
N ALA A 106 11.75 -1.89 4.01
CA ALA A 106 12.12 -2.36 5.36
C ALA A 106 11.48 -3.71 5.73
N ARG A 107 10.22 -3.95 5.26
CA ARG A 107 9.48 -5.19 5.54
C ARG A 107 9.90 -6.36 4.66
N THR A 108 10.16 -6.11 3.39
CA THR A 108 10.38 -7.14 2.38
C THR A 108 11.84 -7.42 2.09
N GLY A 109 12.73 -6.47 2.37
CA GLY A 109 14.13 -6.50 2.00
C GLY A 109 14.38 -6.30 0.51
N MET A 110 13.34 -5.99 -0.29
CA MET A 110 13.47 -5.66 -1.71
C MET A 110 14.05 -4.25 -1.85
N GLN A 111 14.90 -4.03 -2.85
CA GLN A 111 15.36 -2.70 -3.20
C GLN A 111 14.26 -1.94 -3.96
N LEU A 112 13.84 -0.79 -3.44
CA LEU A 112 12.85 0.05 -4.09
C LEU A 112 13.42 1.41 -4.48
N THR A 113 13.12 1.84 -5.69
CA THR A 113 13.44 3.19 -6.16
C THR A 113 12.18 3.90 -6.64
N ILE A 114 12.11 5.21 -6.43
CA ILE A 114 11.06 6.06 -6.96
C ILE A 114 11.66 7.27 -7.66
N ASP A 115 11.40 7.39 -8.95
CA ASP A 115 11.76 8.56 -9.75
C ASP A 115 10.50 9.36 -10.11
N VAL A 116 10.50 10.65 -9.76
CA VAL A 116 9.37 11.54 -9.96
C VAL A 116 9.81 12.71 -10.82
N ARG A 117 9.36 12.72 -12.06
CA ARG A 117 9.66 13.73 -13.07
C ARG A 117 8.47 14.62 -13.43
N ALA A 118 7.31 14.31 -12.87
CA ALA A 118 6.07 15.06 -13.03
C ALA A 118 5.36 15.22 -11.69
N ILE A 119 4.26 15.94 -11.65
CA ILE A 119 3.45 16.31 -10.47
C ILE A 119 4.13 17.36 -9.60
N THR A 120 3.86 18.60 -9.94
CA THR A 120 4.23 19.79 -9.14
C THR A 120 3.08 20.26 -8.25
N GLU A 121 1.83 19.84 -8.56
CA GLU A 121 0.62 20.27 -7.87
C GLU A 121 -0.11 19.08 -7.24
N ARG A 122 -0.99 19.40 -6.29
CA ARG A 122 -1.84 18.40 -5.64
C ARG A 122 -2.92 17.91 -6.62
N LEU A 123 -3.09 16.60 -6.67
CA LEU A 123 -4.21 15.99 -7.39
C LEU A 123 -5.47 15.97 -6.49
N PRO A 124 -6.66 15.85 -7.07
CA PRO A 124 -7.87 15.61 -6.28
C PRO A 124 -7.72 14.38 -5.38
N ALA A 125 -8.20 14.47 -4.14
CA ALA A 125 -7.98 13.41 -3.13
C ALA A 125 -8.44 12.02 -3.60
N THR A 126 -9.55 11.95 -4.33
CA THR A 126 -10.08 10.70 -4.90
C THR A 126 -9.13 10.09 -5.93
N VAL A 127 -8.47 10.94 -6.72
CA VAL A 127 -7.48 10.54 -7.72
C VAL A 127 -6.22 10.02 -7.02
N GLU A 128 -5.71 10.76 -6.02
CA GLU A 128 -4.54 10.34 -5.24
C GLU A 128 -4.76 8.96 -4.60
N VAL A 129 -5.92 8.73 -3.99
CA VAL A 129 -6.28 7.44 -3.37
C VAL A 129 -6.34 6.32 -4.41
N ALA A 130 -6.99 6.54 -5.54
CA ALA A 130 -7.11 5.53 -6.59
C ALA A 130 -5.74 5.13 -7.17
N ILE A 131 -4.87 6.10 -7.45
CA ILE A 131 -3.50 5.86 -7.91
C ILE A 131 -2.70 5.09 -6.85
N PHE A 132 -2.76 5.55 -5.59
CA PHE A 132 -2.06 4.89 -4.49
C PHE A 132 -2.47 3.42 -4.36
N ARG A 133 -3.77 3.12 -4.43
CA ARG A 133 -4.28 1.73 -4.38
C ARG A 133 -3.81 0.87 -5.54
N ILE A 134 -3.72 1.43 -6.75
CA ILE A 134 -3.19 0.70 -7.90
C ILE A 134 -1.72 0.35 -7.67
N ILE A 135 -0.90 1.29 -7.20
CA ILE A 135 0.52 1.04 -6.92
C ILE A 135 0.69 0.05 -5.75
N GLN A 136 -0.11 0.18 -4.69
CA GLN A 136 -0.12 -0.75 -3.56
C GLN A 136 -0.42 -2.18 -4.00
N GLU A 137 -1.44 -2.38 -4.83
CA GLU A 137 -1.82 -3.69 -5.37
C GLU A 137 -0.74 -4.26 -6.31
N ALA A 138 -0.10 -3.40 -7.11
CA ALA A 138 1.01 -3.79 -7.96
C ALA A 138 2.19 -4.31 -7.14
N LEU A 139 2.58 -3.59 -6.09
CA LEU A 139 3.65 -4.00 -5.19
C LEU A 139 3.33 -5.31 -4.44
N GLU A 140 2.08 -5.48 -4.01
CA GLU A 140 1.66 -6.72 -3.37
C GLU A 140 1.71 -7.91 -4.33
N ASN A 141 1.36 -7.70 -5.61
CA ASN A 141 1.53 -8.71 -6.65
C ASN A 141 3.01 -9.07 -6.86
N VAL A 142 3.91 -8.08 -6.84
CA VAL A 142 5.37 -8.34 -6.90
C VAL A 142 5.80 -9.22 -5.73
N ARG A 143 5.43 -8.85 -4.50
CA ARG A 143 5.78 -9.58 -3.27
C ARG A 143 5.33 -11.04 -3.30
N LEU A 144 4.09 -11.28 -3.74
CA LEU A 144 3.49 -12.61 -3.72
C LEU A 144 3.92 -13.50 -4.89
N HIS A 145 4.31 -12.90 -6.01
CA HIS A 145 4.37 -13.64 -7.26
C HIS A 145 5.65 -13.46 -8.08
N ALA A 146 6.38 -12.36 -7.91
CA ALA A 146 7.46 -12.03 -8.82
C ALA A 146 8.80 -12.68 -8.44
N GLN A 147 9.05 -12.97 -7.16
CA GLN A 147 10.38 -13.34 -6.67
C GLN A 147 11.45 -12.30 -7.07
N ALA A 148 11.05 -11.03 -7.12
CA ALA A 148 11.89 -9.92 -7.51
C ALA A 148 12.85 -9.53 -6.39
N SER A 149 13.98 -8.94 -6.78
CA SER A 149 14.97 -8.34 -5.88
C SER A 149 14.86 -6.82 -5.88
N ARG A 150 14.39 -6.25 -6.98
CA ARG A 150 14.29 -4.80 -7.19
C ARG A 150 12.97 -4.43 -7.83
N VAL A 151 12.44 -3.28 -7.39
CA VAL A 151 11.26 -2.65 -7.97
C VAL A 151 11.52 -1.16 -8.21
N GLU A 152 11.15 -0.69 -9.39
CA GLU A 152 11.24 0.72 -9.78
C GLU A 152 9.84 1.30 -9.96
N VAL A 153 9.61 2.46 -9.35
CA VAL A 153 8.36 3.22 -9.52
C VAL A 153 8.71 4.54 -10.21
N ASP A 154 8.17 4.76 -11.40
CA ASP A 154 8.36 6.00 -12.16
C ASP A 154 7.08 6.78 -12.25
N ILE A 155 7.17 8.11 -12.12
CA ILE A 155 6.08 9.05 -12.31
C ILE A 155 6.54 10.13 -13.27
N TYR A 156 5.92 10.20 -14.44
CA TYR A 156 6.29 11.15 -15.48
C TYR A 156 5.09 11.58 -16.33
N GLU A 157 5.27 12.63 -17.11
CA GLU A 157 4.27 13.10 -18.08
C GLU A 157 4.70 12.70 -19.48
N GLU A 158 3.77 12.16 -20.25
CA GLU A 158 3.94 11.76 -21.64
C GLU A 158 2.61 11.88 -22.38
N ASP A 159 2.61 12.51 -23.55
CA ASP A 159 1.46 12.63 -24.47
C ASP A 159 0.17 13.13 -23.76
N GLU A 160 0.26 14.22 -23.01
CA GLU A 160 -0.85 14.80 -22.23
C GLU A 160 -1.44 13.81 -21.20
N CYS A 161 -0.64 12.83 -20.77
CA CYS A 161 -1.00 11.88 -19.74
C CYS A 161 0.02 11.91 -18.60
N LEU A 162 -0.47 11.77 -17.38
CA LEU A 162 0.34 11.45 -16.24
C LEU A 162 0.50 9.93 -16.17
N VAL A 163 1.73 9.46 -16.19
CA VAL A 163 2.08 8.04 -16.27
C VAL A 163 2.72 7.59 -14.96
N PHE A 164 2.23 6.48 -14.45
CA PHE A 164 2.77 5.76 -13.31
C PHE A 164 3.21 4.37 -13.78
N SER A 165 4.46 4.04 -13.58
CA SER A 165 5.03 2.73 -13.94
C SER A 165 5.55 2.04 -12.70
N VAL A 166 5.24 0.76 -12.54
CA VAL A 166 5.81 -0.13 -11.54
C VAL A 166 6.46 -1.27 -12.27
N THR A 167 7.80 -1.38 -12.16
CA THR A 167 8.60 -2.37 -12.88
C THR A 167 9.36 -3.23 -11.87
N ASP A 168 9.25 -4.56 -11.97
CA ASP A 168 10.01 -5.52 -11.18
C ASP A 168 11.00 -6.30 -12.06
N ASP A 169 12.06 -6.82 -11.44
CA ASP A 169 13.08 -7.69 -12.06
C ASP A 169 12.80 -9.19 -11.85
N GLY A 170 11.54 -9.56 -11.59
CA GLY A 170 11.16 -10.91 -11.21
C GLY A 170 10.95 -11.87 -12.36
N VAL A 171 10.31 -13.01 -12.09
CA VAL A 171 10.12 -14.13 -13.04
C VAL A 171 9.03 -13.88 -14.09
N GLY A 172 8.39 -12.72 -14.07
CA GLY A 172 7.31 -12.36 -14.99
C GLY A 172 6.04 -13.22 -14.83
N LEU A 173 5.08 -12.98 -15.70
CA LEU A 173 3.82 -13.72 -15.74
C LEU A 173 3.97 -14.96 -16.65
N ARG A 174 3.82 -16.15 -16.07
CA ARG A 174 3.82 -17.39 -16.87
C ARG A 174 2.44 -17.64 -17.50
N PRO A 175 2.37 -18.04 -18.78
CA PRO A 175 1.13 -18.54 -19.38
C PRO A 175 0.59 -19.71 -18.52
N GLY A 176 -0.65 -19.63 -18.05
CA GLY A 176 -1.27 -20.63 -17.17
C GLY A 176 -1.42 -20.19 -15.70
N ASN A 177 -0.67 -19.21 -15.23
CA ASN A 177 -0.81 -18.66 -13.86
C ASN A 177 -1.79 -17.48 -13.75
N VAL A 178 -2.32 -17.03 -14.87
CA VAL A 178 -3.27 -15.89 -14.95
C VAL A 178 -4.64 -16.25 -14.34
N GLY A 179 -4.92 -17.53 -14.07
CA GLY A 179 -6.22 -18.04 -13.62
C GLY A 179 -6.35 -18.31 -12.12
N SER A 180 -5.37 -17.98 -11.28
CA SER A 180 -5.57 -18.10 -9.81
C SER A 180 -6.53 -17.00 -9.34
N ARG A 181 -7.62 -17.39 -8.65
CA ARG A 181 -8.73 -16.50 -8.24
C ARG A 181 -8.28 -15.21 -7.54
N GLY A 182 -7.19 -15.22 -6.78
CA GLY A 182 -6.68 -14.04 -6.09
C GLY A 182 -6.03 -13.01 -7.03
N ARG A 183 -5.21 -13.47 -7.99
CA ARG A 183 -4.52 -12.59 -8.95
C ARG A 183 -5.49 -11.93 -9.93
N SER A 184 -6.57 -12.63 -10.34
CA SER A 184 -7.61 -12.07 -11.22
C SER A 184 -8.38 -10.93 -10.53
N LEU A 185 -8.65 -11.04 -9.22
CA LEU A 185 -9.37 -10.00 -8.47
C LEU A 185 -8.54 -8.71 -8.31
N GLY A 186 -7.25 -8.82 -8.02
CA GLY A 186 -6.36 -7.66 -7.93
C GLY A 186 -6.24 -6.89 -9.25
N LEU A 187 -6.04 -7.61 -10.36
CA LEU A 187 -5.99 -7.01 -11.69
C LEU A 187 -7.32 -6.35 -12.08
N VAL A 188 -8.45 -6.99 -11.81
CA VAL A 188 -9.78 -6.41 -12.05
C VAL A 188 -9.95 -5.13 -11.22
N SER A 189 -9.63 -5.16 -9.93
CA SER A 189 -9.72 -4.01 -9.03
C SER A 189 -8.84 -2.84 -9.47
N MET A 190 -7.62 -3.12 -9.97
CA MET A 190 -6.75 -2.08 -10.54
C MET A 190 -7.32 -1.51 -11.84
N HIS A 191 -7.92 -2.35 -12.68
CA HIS A 191 -8.52 -1.93 -13.94
C HIS A 191 -9.74 -1.03 -13.70
N ASP A 192 -10.64 -1.46 -12.80
CA ASP A 192 -11.81 -0.67 -12.41
C ASP A 192 -11.42 0.71 -11.85
N ARG A 193 -10.36 0.79 -11.03
CA ARG A 193 -9.83 2.08 -10.54
C ARG A 193 -9.21 2.93 -11.65
N ALA A 194 -8.52 2.33 -12.60
CA ALA A 194 -7.97 3.05 -13.75
C ALA A 194 -9.09 3.63 -14.64
N GLU A 195 -10.17 2.87 -14.86
CA GLU A 195 -11.37 3.35 -15.58
C GLU A 195 -12.03 4.55 -14.88
N LEU A 196 -12.11 4.54 -13.54
CA LEU A 196 -12.61 5.68 -12.75
C LEU A 196 -11.81 6.96 -12.98
N LEU A 197 -10.52 6.82 -13.25
CA LEU A 197 -9.62 7.92 -13.57
C LEU A 197 -9.63 8.29 -15.06
N GLN A 198 -10.54 7.69 -15.86
CA GLN A 198 -10.54 7.79 -17.32
C GLN A 198 -9.18 7.39 -17.93
N GLY A 199 -8.44 6.58 -17.19
CA GLY A 199 -7.10 6.13 -17.51
C GLY A 199 -7.06 4.78 -18.20
N LYS A 200 -5.86 4.36 -18.55
CA LYS A 200 -5.57 3.07 -19.16
C LYS A 200 -4.54 2.33 -18.33
N LEU A 201 -4.85 1.10 -17.96
CA LEU A 201 -3.92 0.19 -17.30
C LEU A 201 -3.35 -0.79 -18.35
N ARG A 202 -2.03 -0.87 -18.42
CA ARG A 202 -1.34 -1.82 -19.29
C ARG A 202 -0.38 -2.67 -18.47
N LEU A 203 -0.31 -3.94 -18.79
CA LEU A 203 0.60 -4.89 -18.17
C LEU A 203 1.49 -5.48 -19.26
N ARG A 204 2.80 -5.33 -19.10
CA ARG A 204 3.82 -5.96 -19.94
C ARG A 204 4.59 -6.93 -19.07
N SER A 205 4.83 -8.14 -19.56
CA SER A 205 5.59 -9.12 -18.80
C SER A 205 6.38 -10.00 -19.71
N ASP A 206 7.63 -10.23 -19.34
CA ASP A 206 8.55 -11.13 -19.99
C ASP A 206 9.14 -12.07 -18.94
N ALA A 207 9.30 -13.34 -19.30
CA ALA A 207 9.80 -14.37 -18.38
C ALA A 207 11.25 -14.14 -17.92
N GLU A 208 12.02 -13.29 -18.62
CA GLU A 208 13.42 -12.99 -18.31
C GLU A 208 13.62 -11.53 -17.82
N GLN A 209 12.62 -10.66 -17.98
CA GLN A 209 12.73 -9.22 -17.68
C GLN A 209 11.77 -8.75 -16.59
N GLY A 210 10.98 -9.66 -16.01
CA GLY A 210 10.01 -9.34 -14.97
C GLY A 210 8.68 -8.79 -15.50
N THR A 211 8.04 -7.94 -14.71
CA THR A 211 6.74 -7.36 -15.05
C THR A 211 6.76 -5.86 -14.95
N GLN A 212 6.11 -5.18 -15.87
CA GLN A 212 5.87 -3.75 -15.87
C GLN A 212 4.36 -3.49 -15.91
N LEU A 213 3.85 -2.81 -14.89
CA LEU A 213 2.50 -2.26 -14.84
C LEU A 213 2.58 -0.77 -15.18
N ILE A 214 1.75 -0.30 -16.12
CA ILE A 214 1.71 1.09 -16.55
C ILE A 214 0.28 1.59 -16.42
N LEU A 215 0.08 2.62 -15.59
CA LEU A 215 -1.15 3.40 -15.51
C LEU A 215 -0.92 4.74 -16.22
N SER A 216 -1.76 5.07 -17.19
CA SER A 216 -1.76 6.38 -17.87
C SER A 216 -3.11 7.04 -17.63
N ILE A 217 -3.13 8.25 -17.08
CA ILE A 217 -4.34 9.04 -16.84
C ILE A 217 -4.26 10.38 -17.58
N PRO A 218 -5.38 10.92 -18.12
CA PRO A 218 -5.37 12.22 -18.77
C PRO A 218 -4.85 13.31 -17.81
N TYR A 219 -4.04 14.24 -18.33
CA TYR A 219 -3.48 15.34 -17.56
C TYR A 219 -3.46 16.61 -18.42
N PRO A 220 -3.88 17.79 -17.94
CA PRO A 220 -4.39 18.04 -16.59
C PRO A 220 -5.73 17.34 -16.29
N ILE A 221 -5.94 17.02 -15.02
CA ILE A 221 -7.14 16.35 -14.56
C ILE A 221 -8.28 17.38 -14.50
N SER A 222 -9.30 17.17 -15.32
CA SER A 222 -10.48 18.06 -15.42
C SER A 222 -11.58 17.66 -14.43
#